data_b1e5aaabf366cadf9ffdcc8f4bfb1ee8
#
_entry.id   b1e5aaabf366cadf9ffdcc8f4bfb1ee8
#
_cell.length_a   1.000
_cell.length_b   1.000
_cell.length_c   1.000
_cell.angle_alpha   90.00
_cell.angle_beta   90.00
_cell.angle_gamma   90.00
#
_symmetry.space_group_name_H-M   'P 1'
#
loop_
_entity.id
_entity.type
_entity.pdbx_description
1 polymer ?
#
loop_
_entity_poly.entity_id
_entity_poly.type
_entity_poly.pdbx_seq_one_letter_code
_entity_poly.pdbx_strand_id
1 'polypeptide(L)'
;MKLLESVLLQSYVQNIMPLSSLKMLQTQQRNAQYAAQQRYLANLQAQRQQMQAQRNYNNDPYITNPYSYSYRVGNTVRQTNQYGADVLKQAVNYGYDQGVQAGRADRQDRRPSSYRNAFGYQDANYGYSGQYVAQSDYNYYFREGFRRGYTDGYGSTSQYGSFNNGSGSILGNVLTAILGLTNLR
;
A
#
# COMPACT_ATOMS: atom_id res chain seq x y z
N MET A 1 36.30 -16.78 -10.13
CA MET A 1 35.74 -18.15 -9.96
C MET A 1 34.23 -18.13 -9.84
N LYS A 2 33.61 -17.35 -8.95
CA LYS A 2 32.12 -17.32 -8.78
C LYS A 2 31.30 -16.89 -10.01
N LEU A 3 31.84 -16.05 -10.89
CA LEU A 3 31.14 -15.60 -12.11
C LEU A 3 31.07 -16.68 -13.20
N LEU A 4 32.07 -17.54 -13.28
CA LEU A 4 32.10 -18.67 -14.22
C LEU A 4 31.14 -19.80 -13.79
N GLU A 5 30.98 -20.03 -12.50
CA GLU A 5 30.01 -21.00 -11.98
C GLU A 5 28.57 -20.57 -12.22
N SER A 6 28.27 -19.27 -12.08
CA SER A 6 26.93 -18.76 -12.34
C SER A 6 26.55 -18.84 -13.82
N VAL A 7 27.49 -18.60 -14.71
CA VAL A 7 27.26 -18.69 -16.17
C VAL A 7 27.12 -20.14 -16.60
N LEU A 8 27.93 -21.06 -16.05
CA LEU A 8 27.81 -22.49 -16.33
C LEU A 8 26.52 -23.10 -15.79
N LEU A 9 26.08 -22.71 -14.59
CA LEU A 9 24.78 -23.12 -14.04
C LEU A 9 23.62 -22.60 -14.88
N GLN A 10 23.70 -21.37 -15.36
CA GLN A 10 22.68 -20.77 -16.22
C GLN A 10 22.60 -21.44 -17.59
N SER A 11 23.76 -21.79 -18.20
CA SER A 11 23.79 -22.54 -19.46
C SER A 11 23.36 -23.99 -19.28
N TYR A 12 23.68 -24.62 -18.14
CA TYR A 12 23.28 -25.98 -17.82
C TYR A 12 21.75 -26.10 -17.62
N VAL A 13 21.14 -25.13 -16.93
CA VAL A 13 19.68 -25.06 -16.74
C VAL A 13 18.97 -24.81 -18.07
N GLN A 14 19.52 -23.99 -18.97
CA GLN A 14 18.92 -23.75 -20.27
C GLN A 14 18.97 -24.96 -21.22
N ASN A 15 19.98 -25.84 -21.06
CA ASN A 15 20.10 -27.04 -21.92
C ASN A 15 19.30 -28.25 -21.42
N ILE A 16 18.86 -28.29 -20.14
CA ILE A 16 18.19 -29.45 -19.57
C ILE A 16 16.68 -29.23 -19.39
N MET A 17 16.21 -27.99 -19.28
CA MET A 17 14.80 -27.71 -19.16
C MET A 17 14.16 -27.38 -20.52
N PRO A 18 13.07 -28.07 -20.90
CA PRO A 18 12.34 -27.72 -22.10
C PRO A 18 11.79 -26.28 -21.98
N LEU A 19 11.77 -25.55 -23.09
CA LEU A 19 11.29 -24.16 -23.19
C LEU A 19 9.91 -23.93 -22.56
N SER A 20 9.05 -24.98 -22.58
CA SER A 20 7.76 -24.98 -21.91
C SER A 20 7.87 -24.87 -20.38
N SER A 21 8.83 -25.55 -19.76
CA SER A 21 9.06 -25.51 -18.31
C SER A 21 9.68 -24.17 -17.87
N LEU A 22 10.55 -23.57 -18.68
CA LEU A 22 11.06 -22.23 -18.44
C LEU A 22 9.97 -21.16 -18.53
N LYS A 23 9.07 -21.28 -19.53
CA LYS A 23 7.90 -20.39 -19.63
C LYS A 23 6.94 -20.58 -18.45
N MET A 24 6.71 -21.80 -18.00
CA MET A 24 5.88 -22.08 -16.81
C MET A 24 6.50 -21.49 -15.54
N LEU A 25 7.80 -21.63 -15.32
CA LEU A 25 8.51 -21.01 -14.20
C LEU A 25 8.46 -19.50 -14.24
N GLN A 26 8.66 -18.89 -15.41
CA GLN A 26 8.51 -17.44 -15.58
C GLN A 26 7.07 -16.95 -15.36
N THR A 27 6.08 -17.76 -15.75
CA THR A 27 4.65 -17.45 -15.52
C THR A 27 4.30 -17.60 -14.05
N GLN A 28 4.79 -18.64 -13.37
CA GLN A 28 4.62 -18.81 -11.92
C GLN A 28 5.31 -17.69 -11.11
N GLN A 29 6.48 -17.22 -11.54
CA GLN A 29 7.19 -16.12 -10.88
C GLN A 29 6.44 -14.76 -10.99
N ARG A 30 5.59 -14.58 -11.99
CA ARG A 30 4.75 -13.37 -12.18
C ARG A 30 3.40 -13.44 -11.49
N ASN A 31 3.00 -14.61 -11.02
CA ASN A 31 1.63 -14.84 -10.54
C ASN A 31 1.32 -14.13 -9.23
N ALA A 32 2.28 -13.98 -8.32
CA ALA A 32 2.04 -13.39 -7.01
C ALA A 32 1.75 -11.88 -7.13
N GLN A 33 2.55 -11.15 -7.91
CA GLN A 33 2.31 -9.73 -8.15
C GLN A 33 1.02 -9.48 -8.93
N TYR A 34 0.77 -10.27 -9.96
CA TYR A 34 -0.48 -10.17 -10.72
C TYR A 34 -1.69 -10.42 -9.81
N ALA A 35 -1.63 -11.46 -8.97
CA ALA A 35 -2.69 -11.74 -8.00
C ALA A 35 -2.87 -10.61 -6.96
N ALA A 36 -1.78 -9.99 -6.50
CA ALA A 36 -1.84 -8.84 -5.59
C ALA A 36 -2.49 -7.63 -6.27
N GLN A 37 -2.14 -7.36 -7.53
CA GLN A 37 -2.76 -6.29 -8.33
C GLN A 37 -4.25 -6.55 -8.57
N GLN A 38 -4.64 -7.76 -8.92
CA GLN A 38 -6.05 -8.13 -9.13
C GLN A 38 -6.86 -7.98 -7.84
N ARG A 39 -6.31 -8.39 -6.70
CA ARG A 39 -6.96 -8.18 -5.38
C ARG A 39 -7.15 -6.70 -5.07
N TYR A 40 -6.14 -5.88 -5.30
CA TYR A 40 -6.26 -4.43 -5.12
C TYR A 40 -7.38 -3.85 -5.98
N LEU A 41 -7.43 -4.19 -7.26
CA LEU A 41 -8.48 -3.73 -8.19
C LEU A 41 -9.88 -4.22 -7.78
N ALA A 42 -10.01 -5.48 -7.37
CA ALA A 42 -11.28 -6.03 -6.88
C ALA A 42 -11.77 -5.31 -5.62
N ASN A 43 -10.88 -5.06 -4.66
CA ASN A 43 -11.18 -4.31 -3.46
C ASN A 43 -11.59 -2.87 -3.77
N LEU A 44 -10.92 -2.21 -4.71
CA LEU A 44 -11.24 -0.87 -5.16
C LEU A 44 -12.63 -0.81 -5.83
N GLN A 45 -12.97 -1.81 -6.64
CA GLN A 45 -14.30 -1.93 -7.25
C GLN A 45 -15.40 -2.14 -6.21
N ALA A 46 -15.18 -3.07 -5.27
CA ALA A 46 -16.13 -3.33 -4.19
C ALA A 46 -16.39 -2.07 -3.35
N GLN A 47 -15.33 -1.32 -3.03
CA GLN A 47 -15.45 -0.05 -2.32
C GLN A 47 -16.25 0.99 -3.11
N ARG A 48 -16.00 1.13 -4.41
CA ARG A 48 -16.77 2.05 -5.27
C ARG A 48 -18.26 1.70 -5.29
N GLN A 49 -18.60 0.42 -5.34
CA GLN A 49 -19.98 -0.05 -5.27
C GLN A 49 -20.63 0.30 -3.92
N GLN A 50 -19.93 0.08 -2.82
CA GLN A 50 -20.42 0.45 -1.48
C GLN A 50 -20.64 1.97 -1.36
N MET A 51 -19.72 2.79 -1.87
CA MET A 51 -19.84 4.24 -1.86
C MET A 51 -21.03 4.73 -2.74
N GLN A 52 -21.29 4.09 -3.88
CA GLN A 52 -22.44 4.39 -4.71
C GLN A 52 -23.77 4.04 -4.03
N ALA A 53 -23.81 2.95 -3.28
CA ALA A 53 -24.98 2.52 -2.51
C ALA A 53 -25.28 3.45 -1.31
N GLN A 54 -24.25 4.11 -0.75
CA GLN A 54 -24.36 5.00 0.41
C GLN A 54 -24.55 6.48 0.03
N ARG A 55 -25.04 6.81 -1.16
CA ARG A 55 -25.12 8.16 -1.77
C ARG A 55 -25.97 9.23 -1.05
N ASN A 56 -26.12 9.17 0.27
CA ASN A 56 -26.74 10.25 1.07
C ASN A 56 -25.69 11.22 1.68
N TYR A 57 -24.58 11.43 0.99
CA TYR A 57 -23.46 12.25 1.51
C TYR A 57 -23.72 13.76 1.61
N ASN A 58 -24.78 14.27 1.00
CA ASN A 58 -25.07 15.71 1.04
C ASN A 58 -25.58 16.21 2.40
N ASN A 59 -25.85 15.30 3.37
CA ASN A 59 -26.35 15.63 4.70
C ASN A 59 -25.49 15.04 5.83
N ASP A 60 -24.19 14.84 5.63
CA ASP A 60 -23.34 14.40 6.72
C ASP A 60 -23.14 15.57 7.72
N PRO A 61 -23.72 15.48 8.94
CA PRO A 61 -23.66 16.56 9.92
C PRO A 61 -22.23 16.84 10.41
N TYR A 62 -21.30 15.94 10.15
CA TYR A 62 -19.93 16.04 10.63
C TYR A 62 -19.00 16.84 9.72
N ILE A 63 -19.42 17.15 8.48
CA ILE A 63 -18.65 17.99 7.57
C ILE A 63 -18.46 19.41 8.14
N THR A 64 -19.42 19.91 8.91
CA THR A 64 -19.39 21.24 9.51
C THR A 64 -18.69 21.29 10.87
N ASN A 65 -18.19 20.15 11.39
CA ASN A 65 -17.49 20.14 12.67
C ASN A 65 -16.25 21.04 12.62
N PRO A 66 -16.00 21.85 13.68
CA PRO A 66 -14.85 22.73 13.73
C PRO A 66 -13.54 21.95 13.59
N TYR A 67 -12.55 22.60 12.98
CA TYR A 67 -11.21 22.05 12.91
C TYR A 67 -10.61 21.95 14.32
N SER A 68 -10.14 20.77 14.67
CA SER A 68 -9.54 20.45 15.96
C SER A 68 -8.11 19.92 15.87
N TYR A 69 -7.67 19.63 14.64
CA TYR A 69 -6.33 19.10 14.37
C TYR A 69 -5.64 19.86 13.24
N SER A 70 -4.34 20.01 13.35
CA SER A 70 -3.47 20.32 12.20
C SER A 70 -2.65 19.10 11.82
N TYR A 71 -2.33 18.98 10.53
CA TYR A 71 -1.49 17.94 9.96
C TYR A 71 -0.57 18.53 8.89
N ARG A 72 0.47 17.79 8.48
CA ARG A 72 1.47 18.29 7.56
C ARG A 72 1.60 17.41 6.32
N VAL A 73 1.47 18.00 5.14
CA VAL A 73 1.75 17.36 3.85
C VAL A 73 2.98 18.01 3.26
N GLY A 74 4.11 17.32 3.31
CA GLY A 74 5.40 17.93 2.97
C GLY A 74 5.71 19.13 3.86
N ASN A 75 5.85 20.31 3.27
CA ASN A 75 6.09 21.57 3.99
C ASN A 75 4.82 22.37 4.30
N THR A 76 3.64 21.88 3.90
CA THR A 76 2.37 22.59 4.06
C THR A 76 1.63 22.10 5.29
N VAL A 77 1.22 23.03 6.17
CA VAL A 77 0.33 22.75 7.31
C VAL A 77 -1.10 22.93 6.87
N ARG A 78 -1.95 21.98 7.21
CA ARG A 78 -3.38 21.99 6.94
C ARG A 78 -4.17 21.68 8.20
N GLN A 79 -5.47 21.97 8.19
CA GLN A 79 -6.35 21.75 9.34
C GLN A 79 -7.46 20.77 8.95
N THR A 80 -7.93 20.01 9.92
CA THR A 80 -9.05 19.08 9.77
C THR A 80 -9.77 18.90 11.10
N ASN A 81 -10.94 18.28 11.05
CA ASN A 81 -11.67 17.82 12.24
C ASN A 81 -11.27 16.38 12.63
N GLN A 82 -11.90 15.85 13.67
CA GLN A 82 -11.63 14.47 14.13
C GLN A 82 -11.83 13.44 13.02
N TYR A 83 -12.88 13.59 12.20
CA TYR A 83 -13.17 12.64 11.11
C TYR A 83 -12.12 12.66 10.03
N GLY A 84 -11.63 13.84 9.64
CA GLY A 84 -10.51 13.94 8.71
C GLY A 84 -9.21 13.37 9.27
N ALA A 85 -8.94 13.55 10.57
CA ALA A 85 -7.81 12.92 11.24
C ALA A 85 -7.90 11.39 11.19
N ASP A 86 -9.10 10.83 11.38
CA ASP A 86 -9.33 9.39 11.30
C ASP A 86 -9.21 8.86 9.87
N VAL A 87 -9.69 9.62 8.87
CA VAL A 87 -9.47 9.31 7.44
C VAL A 87 -7.99 9.25 7.09
N LEU A 88 -7.17 10.17 7.61
CA LEU A 88 -5.72 10.16 7.38
C LEU A 88 -5.03 8.96 8.07
N LYS A 89 -5.46 8.60 9.30
CA LYS A 89 -4.99 7.36 9.96
C LYS A 89 -5.33 6.12 9.14
N GLN A 90 -6.54 6.07 8.60
CA GLN A 90 -7.00 4.99 7.73
C GLN A 90 -6.16 4.91 6.45
N ALA A 91 -5.85 6.05 5.83
CA ALA A 91 -5.00 6.12 4.64
C ALA A 91 -3.64 5.45 4.88
N VAL A 92 -2.98 5.76 6.01
CA VAL A 92 -1.69 5.15 6.38
C VAL A 92 -1.83 3.64 6.59
N ASN A 93 -2.87 3.19 7.30
CA ASN A 93 -3.11 1.76 7.57
C ASN A 93 -3.40 0.97 6.30
N TYR A 94 -4.29 1.48 5.43
CA TYR A 94 -4.57 0.84 4.15
C TYR A 94 -3.34 0.81 3.25
N GLY A 95 -2.60 1.92 3.21
CA GLY A 95 -1.33 1.95 2.50
C GLY A 95 -0.36 0.90 3.00
N TYR A 96 -0.18 0.79 4.32
CA TYR A 96 0.70 -0.20 4.92
C TYR A 96 0.29 -1.63 4.55
N ASP A 97 -0.99 -1.97 4.71
CA ASP A 97 -1.51 -3.30 4.36
C ASP A 97 -1.26 -3.65 2.88
N GLN A 98 -1.62 -2.75 1.97
CA GLN A 98 -1.40 -2.94 0.54
C GLN A 98 0.10 -2.99 0.18
N GLY A 99 0.92 -2.23 0.88
CA GLY A 99 2.37 -2.26 0.74
C GLY A 99 2.96 -3.61 1.13
N VAL A 100 2.57 -4.18 2.28
CA VAL A 100 3.04 -5.51 2.72
C VAL A 100 2.69 -6.56 1.68
N GLN A 101 1.47 -6.55 1.16
CA GLN A 101 1.03 -7.50 0.14
C GLN A 101 1.85 -7.38 -1.15
N ALA A 102 2.09 -6.16 -1.63
CA ALA A 102 2.88 -5.90 -2.82
C ALA A 102 4.37 -6.30 -2.63
N GLY A 103 4.96 -5.97 -1.48
CA GLY A 103 6.35 -6.33 -1.17
C GLY A 103 6.57 -7.84 -1.08
N ARG A 104 5.64 -8.56 -0.44
CA ARG A 104 5.66 -10.03 -0.40
C ARG A 104 5.54 -10.65 -1.78
N ALA A 105 4.66 -10.10 -2.62
CA ALA A 105 4.47 -10.57 -3.99
C ALA A 105 5.73 -10.39 -4.83
N ASP A 106 6.36 -9.20 -4.78
CA ASP A 106 7.61 -8.94 -5.50
C ASP A 106 8.76 -9.84 -5.01
N ARG A 107 8.85 -10.08 -3.69
CA ARG A 107 9.82 -11.02 -3.14
C ARG A 107 9.59 -12.46 -3.62
N GLN A 108 8.32 -12.91 -3.60
CA GLN A 108 7.94 -14.24 -4.07
C GLN A 108 8.28 -14.43 -5.55
N ASP A 109 8.04 -13.39 -6.35
CA ASP A 109 8.34 -13.37 -7.78
C ASP A 109 9.83 -13.09 -8.09
N ARG A 110 10.67 -12.96 -7.04
CA ARG A 110 12.11 -12.63 -7.14
C ARG A 110 12.37 -11.36 -7.94
N ARG A 111 11.49 -10.38 -7.83
CA ARG A 111 11.63 -9.09 -8.51
C ARG A 111 12.54 -8.16 -7.71
N PRO A 112 13.23 -7.21 -8.36
CA PRO A 112 13.95 -6.15 -7.65
C PRO A 112 13.00 -5.34 -6.77
N SER A 113 13.45 -4.94 -5.59
CA SER A 113 12.68 -4.10 -4.66
C SER A 113 12.38 -2.74 -5.29
N SER A 114 11.10 -2.46 -5.56
CA SER A 114 10.66 -1.18 -6.13
C SER A 114 9.20 -0.92 -5.84
N TYR A 115 8.89 -0.34 -4.67
CA TYR A 115 7.51 0.03 -4.31
C TYR A 115 6.85 0.99 -5.32
N ARG A 116 7.64 1.82 -6.02
CA ARG A 116 7.14 2.81 -6.99
C ARG A 116 6.47 2.19 -8.20
N ASN A 117 6.83 0.95 -8.53
CA ASN A 117 6.26 0.21 -9.66
C ASN A 117 4.98 -0.54 -9.28
N ALA A 118 4.65 -0.61 -8.01
CA ALA A 118 3.43 -1.26 -7.55
C ALA A 118 2.20 -0.40 -7.90
N PHE A 119 1.18 -1.03 -8.48
CA PHE A 119 -0.06 -0.36 -8.89
C PHE A 119 -0.71 0.38 -7.72
N GLY A 120 -0.81 -0.25 -6.54
CA GLY A 120 -1.40 0.36 -5.35
C GLY A 120 -0.67 1.62 -4.87
N TYR A 121 0.66 1.71 -5.07
CA TYR A 121 1.41 2.93 -4.77
C TYR A 121 1.11 4.06 -5.75
N GLN A 122 0.97 3.73 -7.02
CA GLN A 122 0.68 4.71 -8.08
C GLN A 122 -0.73 5.27 -7.93
N ASP A 123 -1.71 4.40 -7.78
CA ASP A 123 -3.12 4.77 -7.61
C ASP A 123 -3.38 5.48 -6.27
N ALA A 124 -3.00 4.87 -5.16
CA ALA A 124 -3.10 5.38 -3.79
C ALA A 124 -4.52 5.82 -3.34
N ASN A 125 -5.59 5.35 -4.00
CA ASN A 125 -6.97 5.78 -3.75
C ASN A 125 -7.79 4.79 -2.91
N TYR A 126 -7.27 3.59 -2.64
CA TYR A 126 -8.00 2.60 -1.88
C TYR A 126 -8.34 3.11 -0.48
N GLY A 127 -9.62 3.11 -0.11
CA GLY A 127 -10.13 3.62 1.15
C GLY A 127 -10.59 5.09 1.12
N TYR A 128 -10.33 5.85 0.05
CA TYR A 128 -10.73 7.25 -0.04
C TYR A 128 -12.23 7.39 -0.33
N SER A 129 -12.94 8.09 0.56
CA SER A 129 -14.39 8.33 0.46
C SER A 129 -14.76 9.65 -0.22
N GLY A 130 -13.81 10.52 -0.48
CA GLY A 130 -14.06 11.86 -1.03
C GLY A 130 -14.43 12.91 0.01
N GLN A 131 -14.37 12.60 1.30
CA GLN A 131 -14.82 13.48 2.39
C GLN A 131 -13.70 13.85 3.35
N TYR A 132 -13.88 14.96 4.08
CA TYR A 132 -13.09 15.48 5.20
C TYR A 132 -11.66 15.91 4.88
N VAL A 133 -11.00 15.34 3.90
CA VAL A 133 -9.63 15.67 3.46
C VAL A 133 -9.54 15.67 1.95
N ALA A 134 -8.62 16.45 1.40
CA ALA A 134 -8.35 16.44 -0.04
C ALA A 134 -7.78 15.09 -0.48
N GLN A 135 -8.14 14.62 -1.68
CA GLN A 135 -7.63 13.38 -2.25
C GLN A 135 -6.10 13.35 -2.31
N SER A 136 -5.48 14.47 -2.65
CA SER A 136 -4.02 14.60 -2.68
C SER A 136 -3.36 14.30 -1.35
N ASP A 137 -4.01 14.72 -0.25
CA ASP A 137 -3.51 14.52 1.10
C ASP A 137 -3.70 13.08 1.55
N TYR A 138 -4.88 12.50 1.24
CA TYR A 138 -5.12 11.08 1.43
C TYR A 138 -4.07 10.23 0.72
N ASN A 139 -3.84 10.50 -0.56
CA ASN A 139 -2.88 9.77 -1.38
C ASN A 139 -1.44 9.91 -0.86
N TYR A 140 -1.09 11.09 -0.33
CA TYR A 140 0.21 11.30 0.32
C TYR A 140 0.40 10.35 1.51
N TYR A 141 -0.56 10.31 2.42
CA TYR A 141 -0.49 9.47 3.63
C TYR A 141 -0.62 7.98 3.31
N PHE A 142 -1.43 7.61 2.33
CA PHE A 142 -1.49 6.26 1.82
C PHE A 142 -0.11 5.78 1.32
N ARG A 143 0.59 6.60 0.51
CA ARG A 143 1.93 6.29 0.01
C ARG A 143 2.97 6.20 1.12
N GLU A 144 2.86 7.00 2.18
CA GLU A 144 3.74 6.91 3.34
C GLU A 144 3.57 5.58 4.09
N GLY A 145 2.34 5.11 4.25
CA GLY A 145 2.03 3.78 4.76
C GLY A 145 2.54 2.69 3.82
N PHE A 146 2.21 2.79 2.53
CA PHE A 146 2.57 1.80 1.52
C PHE A 146 4.07 1.54 1.44
N ARG A 147 4.87 2.59 1.41
CA ARG A 147 6.34 2.47 1.38
C ARG A 147 6.87 1.64 2.55
N ARG A 148 6.36 1.88 3.75
CA ARG A 148 6.77 1.15 4.97
C ARG A 148 6.28 -0.29 4.95
N GLY A 149 5.03 -0.51 4.57
CA GLY A 149 4.49 -1.86 4.41
C GLY A 149 5.24 -2.66 3.35
N TYR A 150 5.57 -2.04 2.22
CA TYR A 150 6.36 -2.68 1.17
C TYR A 150 7.74 -3.11 1.68
N THR A 151 8.41 -2.25 2.47
CA THR A 151 9.70 -2.56 3.07
C THR A 151 9.60 -3.78 3.99
N ASP A 152 8.61 -3.82 4.87
CA ASP A 152 8.37 -4.95 5.76
C ASP A 152 8.00 -6.23 4.99
N GLY A 153 7.13 -6.12 4.00
CA GLY A 153 6.69 -7.25 3.19
C GLY A 153 7.81 -7.85 2.34
N TYR A 154 8.60 -7.01 1.68
CA TYR A 154 9.72 -7.45 0.87
C TYR A 154 10.87 -8.01 1.73
N GLY A 155 11.19 -7.34 2.85
CA GLY A 155 12.24 -7.76 3.78
C GLY A 155 11.84 -8.94 4.69
N SER A 156 10.56 -9.31 4.76
CA SER A 156 9.99 -10.21 5.79
C SER A 156 10.30 -9.75 7.20
N THR A 157 10.18 -8.46 7.42
CA THR A 157 10.41 -7.80 8.70
C THR A 157 9.09 -7.28 9.27
N SER A 158 9.11 -6.84 10.52
CA SER A 158 8.01 -6.16 11.20
C SER A 158 8.51 -4.87 11.82
N GLN A 159 9.31 -4.11 11.05
CA GLN A 159 9.94 -2.87 11.52
C GLN A 159 8.92 -1.77 11.77
N TYR A 160 7.93 -1.66 10.89
CA TYR A 160 6.94 -0.56 10.91
C TYR A 160 5.56 -1.01 11.35
N GLY A 161 5.30 -2.32 11.37
CA GLY A 161 4.00 -2.84 11.72
C GLY A 161 3.97 -4.34 11.89
N SER A 162 2.77 -4.91 11.90
CA SER A 162 2.55 -6.36 11.94
C SER A 162 1.63 -6.78 10.80
N PHE A 163 1.76 -8.03 10.37
CA PHE A 163 0.90 -8.62 9.36
C PHE A 163 0.42 -10.00 9.84
N ASN A 164 -0.84 -10.06 10.23
CA ASN A 164 -1.47 -11.26 10.77
C ASN A 164 -2.78 -11.56 10.02
N ASN A 165 -3.07 -12.84 9.80
CA ASN A 165 -4.33 -13.30 9.18
C ASN A 165 -4.69 -12.60 7.86
N GLY A 166 -3.69 -12.26 7.04
CA GLY A 166 -3.92 -11.63 5.75
C GLY A 166 -4.10 -10.11 5.79
N SER A 167 -4.00 -9.46 6.95
CA SER A 167 -4.12 -8.02 7.11
C SER A 167 -2.90 -7.42 7.80
N GLY A 168 -2.49 -6.24 7.32
CA GLY A 168 -1.39 -5.46 7.88
C GLY A 168 -1.87 -4.31 8.75
N SER A 169 -1.19 -4.08 9.86
CA SER A 169 -1.45 -2.94 10.75
C SER A 169 -0.14 -2.26 11.13
N ILE A 170 -0.09 -0.95 10.96
CA ILE A 170 1.09 -0.16 11.31
C ILE A 170 1.17 0.06 12.82
N LEU A 171 2.39 0.14 13.37
CA LEU A 171 2.60 0.44 14.79
C LEU A 171 2.12 1.85 15.13
N GLY A 172 1.48 2.01 16.29
CA GLY A 172 0.90 3.29 16.73
C GLY A 172 1.91 4.44 16.82
N ASN A 173 3.12 4.18 17.28
CA ASN A 173 4.20 5.19 17.32
C ASN A 173 4.65 5.61 15.91
N VAL A 174 4.70 4.67 14.97
CA VAL A 174 5.03 4.95 13.55
C VAL A 174 3.90 5.75 12.90
N LEU A 175 2.65 5.36 13.14
CA LEU A 175 1.47 6.07 12.67
C LEU A 175 1.46 7.53 13.16
N THR A 176 1.70 7.75 14.45
CA THR A 176 1.78 9.08 15.05
C THR A 176 2.89 9.91 14.43
N ALA A 177 4.07 9.31 14.22
CA ALA A 177 5.21 9.99 13.59
C ALA A 177 4.93 10.39 12.13
N ILE A 178 4.20 9.54 11.37
CA ILE A 178 3.82 9.85 9.97
C ILE A 178 2.82 11.00 9.93
N LEU A 179 1.80 10.93 10.76
CA LEU A 179 0.68 11.89 10.72
C LEU A 179 1.06 13.27 11.23
N GLY A 180 1.92 13.34 12.25
CA GLY A 180 2.29 14.61 12.90
C GLY A 180 1.07 15.44 13.30
N LEU A 181 -0.03 14.77 13.71
CA LEU A 181 -1.25 15.44 14.15
C LEU A 181 -1.02 16.23 15.40
N THR A 182 -1.42 17.50 15.41
CA THR A 182 -1.36 18.39 16.56
C THR A 182 -2.75 18.93 16.85
N ASN A 183 -3.15 18.93 18.13
CA ASN A 183 -4.41 19.54 18.54
C ASN A 183 -4.34 21.06 18.37
N LEU A 184 -5.37 21.63 17.78
CA LEU A 184 -5.60 23.08 17.76
C LEU A 184 -6.18 23.46 19.13
N ARG A 185 -5.52 24.39 19.82
CA ARG A 185 -6.00 24.96 21.10
C ARG A 185 -6.98 26.09 20.84
#